data_397d82e9f1a3f12f07bf5d92aa3034be
#
_entry.id   397d82e9f1a3f12f07bf5d92aa3034be
#
_cell.length_a   1.000
_cell.length_b   1.000
_cell.length_c   1.000
_cell.angle_alpha   90.00
_cell.angle_beta   90.00
_cell.angle_gamma   90.00
#
_symmetry.space_group_name_H-M   'P 1'
#
loop_
_entity.id
_entity.type
_entity.pdbx_description
1 polymer ?
#
loop_
_entity_poly.entity_id
_entity_poly.type
_entity_poly.pdbx_seq_one_letter_code
_entity_poly.pdbx_strand_id
1 'polypeptide(L)'
;MRARVRSHLRSLGACLALAFVLDAAAAGAEVLPSWNDGPAKQAIVAFVAKVTTPGGPDFVPPAERIAVFDNDGTLWSERPIYFQLAFAIDRVKALAPAHPEWKTQQPFRAVLEDDGKALAAAGEHGIAELVMATHAGMTTDEFAATVRDWLAAARHPRFDRPYTELVFQPMLELLAYLRENGFQTWIVSGGGIEFLRVFAESVYGIPPEQVIGSSIQTEFQLRDGRPVLVRLPKIAFLDDKAGKPVGIHQYIGRRPIAAFGNSDGDLQMLQWTTLADGPRLGVLVHHTDAKREWDYDRKSPIGRLDAALDEAAERGWTVVDMRRDWRAVFPFQRAEVPE
;
A
#
# COMPACT_ATOMS: atom_id res chain seq x y z
N MET A 1 64.78 -25.32 75.39
CA MET A 1 64.31 -23.96 75.68
C MET A 1 62.93 -23.77 75.04
N ARG A 2 62.00 -23.36 75.87
CA ARG A 2 60.51 -23.33 75.59
C ARG A 2 60.14 -22.19 74.64
N ALA A 3 59.32 -22.47 73.58
CA ALA A 3 58.52 -21.39 72.92
C ALA A 3 57.07 -21.89 72.69
N ARG A 4 56.15 -21.05 73.17
CA ARG A 4 54.74 -21.34 73.27
C ARG A 4 54.04 -21.11 71.90
N VAL A 5 53.17 -22.06 71.55
CA VAL A 5 52.20 -21.96 70.47
C VAL A 5 50.99 -21.19 70.98
N ARG A 6 50.56 -20.13 70.25
CA ARG A 6 49.28 -19.47 70.46
C ARG A 6 48.37 -19.75 69.20
N SER A 7 47.31 -20.44 69.48
CA SER A 7 46.18 -20.68 68.57
C SER A 7 45.36 -19.40 68.31
N HIS A 8 45.10 -19.06 67.10
CA HIS A 8 44.02 -18.11 66.73
C HIS A 8 43.02 -18.84 65.86
N LEU A 9 41.84 -19.10 66.44
CA LEU A 9 40.61 -19.39 65.74
C LEU A 9 40.24 -18.17 64.86
N ARG A 10 40.10 -18.39 63.57
CA ARG A 10 39.39 -17.42 62.67
C ARG A 10 38.12 -18.06 62.22
N SER A 11 37.01 -17.49 62.64
CA SER A 11 35.66 -17.77 62.22
C SER A 11 35.49 -17.41 60.74
N LEU A 12 35.15 -18.37 59.87
CA LEU A 12 34.66 -18.13 58.52
C LEU A 12 33.18 -17.77 58.61
N GLY A 13 32.88 -16.51 58.38
CA GLY A 13 31.54 -16.06 58.09
C GLY A 13 31.24 -16.30 56.58
N ALA A 14 30.34 -17.23 56.27
CA ALA A 14 29.84 -17.44 54.96
C ALA A 14 28.82 -16.37 54.59
N CYS A 15 29.18 -15.41 53.76
CA CYS A 15 28.23 -14.50 53.10
C CYS A 15 27.60 -15.20 51.90
N LEU A 16 26.36 -15.66 52.07
CA LEU A 16 25.53 -16.08 50.94
C LEU A 16 25.09 -14.82 50.19
N ALA A 17 25.74 -14.51 49.08
CA ALA A 17 25.27 -13.53 48.14
C ALA A 17 24.17 -14.16 47.29
N LEU A 18 22.90 -13.82 47.54
CA LEU A 18 21.77 -14.12 46.68
C LEU A 18 21.88 -13.22 45.46
N ALA A 19 22.37 -13.79 44.35
CA ALA A 19 22.30 -13.15 43.05
C ALA A 19 20.85 -13.21 42.53
N PHE A 20 20.10 -12.12 42.66
CA PHE A 20 18.88 -11.91 41.92
C PHE A 20 19.27 -11.68 40.48
N VAL A 21 19.11 -12.71 39.66
CA VAL A 21 19.09 -12.57 38.22
C VAL A 21 17.74 -11.90 37.89
N LEU A 22 17.77 -10.59 37.66
CA LEU A 22 16.67 -9.92 36.97
C LEU A 22 16.73 -10.40 35.51
N ASP A 23 15.88 -11.36 35.18
CA ASP A 23 15.46 -11.59 33.80
C ASP A 23 14.69 -10.33 33.36
N ALA A 24 15.40 -9.34 32.84
CA ALA A 24 14.79 -8.31 32.01
C ALA A 24 14.38 -9.01 30.72
N ALA A 25 13.18 -9.59 30.71
CA ALA A 25 12.52 -9.94 29.45
C ALA A 25 12.54 -8.67 28.62
N ALA A 26 13.38 -8.64 27.59
CA ALA A 26 13.31 -7.62 26.55
C ALA A 26 11.86 -7.72 26.02
N ALA A 27 11.02 -6.76 26.40
CA ALA A 27 9.70 -6.62 25.83
C ALA A 27 9.93 -6.44 24.34
N GLY A 28 9.76 -7.51 23.56
CA GLY A 28 9.86 -7.47 22.11
C GLY A 28 8.90 -6.38 21.62
N ALA A 29 9.33 -5.58 20.66
CA ALA A 29 8.49 -4.54 20.11
C ALA A 29 7.14 -5.16 19.70
N GLU A 30 6.03 -4.49 20.06
CA GLU A 30 4.68 -4.96 19.73
C GLU A 30 4.58 -5.14 18.22
N VAL A 31 4.18 -6.33 17.78
CA VAL A 31 3.96 -6.63 16.35
C VAL A 31 2.71 -5.90 15.90
N LEU A 32 2.82 -5.08 14.82
CA LEU A 32 1.73 -4.31 14.25
C LEU A 32 1.05 -3.39 15.29
N PRO A 33 1.75 -2.42 15.86
CA PRO A 33 1.27 -1.63 17.01
C PRO A 33 0.05 -0.76 16.71
N SER A 34 -0.21 -0.39 15.45
CA SER A 34 -1.43 0.34 15.04
C SER A 34 -2.61 -0.58 14.73
N TRP A 35 -2.48 -1.89 14.91
CA TRP A 35 -3.57 -2.85 14.85
C TRP A 35 -4.08 -3.16 16.25
N ASN A 36 -5.40 -3.18 16.42
CA ASN A 36 -6.02 -3.73 17.61
C ASN A 36 -5.85 -5.25 17.64
N ASP A 37 -5.74 -5.82 18.84
CA ASP A 37 -5.76 -7.28 18.97
C ASP A 37 -7.14 -7.81 18.59
N GLY A 38 -7.15 -8.69 17.57
CA GLY A 38 -8.37 -9.20 17.01
C GLY A 38 -8.11 -10.25 15.92
N PRO A 39 -9.17 -10.82 15.35
CA PRO A 39 -9.05 -11.91 14.37
C PRO A 39 -8.22 -11.52 13.14
N ALA A 40 -8.32 -10.29 12.64
CA ALA A 40 -7.57 -9.84 11.46
C ALA A 40 -6.06 -9.80 11.71
N LYS A 41 -5.61 -9.17 12.81
CA LYS A 41 -4.19 -9.17 13.22
C LYS A 41 -3.69 -10.59 13.43
N GLN A 42 -4.47 -11.42 14.15
CA GLN A 42 -4.10 -12.80 14.45
C GLN A 42 -3.96 -13.65 13.19
N ALA A 43 -4.87 -13.54 12.23
CA ALA A 43 -4.81 -14.26 10.96
C ALA A 43 -3.52 -13.93 10.18
N ILE A 44 -3.15 -12.65 10.09
CA ILE A 44 -1.93 -12.20 9.44
C ILE A 44 -0.68 -12.74 10.13
N VAL A 45 -0.59 -12.56 11.46
CA VAL A 45 0.58 -13.01 12.25
C VAL A 45 0.72 -14.52 12.21
N ALA A 46 -0.38 -15.25 12.35
CA ALA A 46 -0.40 -16.72 12.27
C ALA A 46 0.02 -17.22 10.89
N PHE A 47 -0.45 -16.59 9.81
CA PHE A 47 -0.02 -16.92 8.45
C PHE A 47 1.48 -16.73 8.28
N VAL A 48 2.01 -15.57 8.67
CA VAL A 48 3.45 -15.29 8.58
C VAL A 48 4.26 -16.31 9.37
N ALA A 49 3.90 -16.57 10.63
CA ALA A 49 4.57 -17.56 11.45
C ALA A 49 4.55 -18.96 10.81
N LYS A 50 3.40 -19.37 10.26
CA LYS A 50 3.20 -20.65 9.58
C LYS A 50 4.16 -20.84 8.39
N VAL A 51 4.27 -19.83 7.51
CA VAL A 51 5.07 -19.93 6.29
C VAL A 51 6.56 -19.64 6.50
N THR A 52 6.93 -19.10 7.67
CA THR A 52 8.34 -18.76 7.96
C THR A 52 9.03 -19.74 8.91
N THR A 53 8.28 -20.64 9.57
CA THR A 53 8.84 -21.63 10.52
C THR A 53 9.67 -22.68 9.78
N PRO A 54 11.01 -22.71 9.96
CA PRO A 54 11.87 -23.67 9.27
C PRO A 54 11.51 -25.10 9.63
N GLY A 55 11.42 -25.99 8.62
CA GLY A 55 11.04 -27.39 8.81
C GLY A 55 9.56 -27.64 9.09
N GLY A 56 8.75 -26.60 9.17
CA GLY A 56 7.29 -26.74 9.26
C GLY A 56 6.67 -27.26 7.96
N PRO A 57 5.49 -27.90 8.03
CA PRO A 57 4.83 -28.46 6.84
C PRO A 57 4.40 -27.42 5.81
N ASP A 58 4.23 -26.18 6.25
CA ASP A 58 3.80 -25.05 5.44
C ASP A 58 4.92 -24.04 5.15
N PHE A 59 6.17 -24.40 5.45
CA PHE A 59 7.33 -23.53 5.20
C PHE A 59 7.44 -23.16 3.73
N VAL A 60 7.53 -21.87 3.45
CA VAL A 60 7.77 -21.32 2.12
C VAL A 60 9.16 -20.68 2.08
N PRO A 61 10.04 -21.04 1.12
CA PRO A 61 11.34 -20.40 0.99
C PRO A 61 11.23 -18.86 0.78
N PRO A 62 12.16 -18.04 1.31
CA PRO A 62 12.09 -16.58 1.17
C PRO A 62 11.92 -16.08 -0.28
N ALA A 63 12.55 -16.74 -1.26
CA ALA A 63 12.41 -16.37 -2.68
C ALA A 63 11.00 -16.57 -3.25
N GLU A 64 10.13 -17.29 -2.54
CA GLU A 64 8.74 -17.56 -2.92
C GLU A 64 7.72 -16.83 -2.03
N ARG A 65 8.19 -16.12 -0.98
CA ARG A 65 7.33 -15.31 -0.12
C ARG A 65 7.01 -13.99 -0.80
N ILE A 66 6.00 -14.00 -1.64
CA ILE A 66 5.56 -12.83 -2.40
C ILE A 66 4.20 -12.38 -1.86
N ALA A 67 4.11 -11.10 -1.48
CA ALA A 67 2.90 -10.42 -1.08
C ALA A 67 2.61 -9.27 -2.04
N VAL A 68 1.39 -9.20 -2.54
CA VAL A 68 0.93 -8.17 -3.47
C VAL A 68 -0.15 -7.31 -2.83
N PHE A 69 -0.08 -6.01 -3.11
CA PHE A 69 -0.96 -5.01 -2.53
C PHE A 69 -1.57 -4.15 -3.63
N ASP A 70 -2.87 -3.96 -3.61
CA ASP A 70 -3.45 -2.79 -4.26
C ASP A 70 -2.96 -1.52 -3.56
N ASN A 71 -3.11 -0.36 -4.22
CA ASN A 71 -2.66 0.91 -3.69
C ASN A 71 -3.82 1.77 -3.18
N ASP A 72 -4.74 2.17 -4.07
CA ASP A 72 -5.83 3.09 -3.76
C ASP A 72 -6.87 2.39 -2.87
N GLY A 73 -7.11 2.92 -1.67
CA GLY A 73 -7.98 2.30 -0.66
C GLY A 73 -7.35 1.12 0.10
N THR A 74 -6.14 0.66 -0.27
CA THR A 74 -5.42 -0.43 0.41
C THR A 74 -4.18 0.07 1.17
N LEU A 75 -3.31 0.83 0.52
CA LEU A 75 -2.11 1.40 1.13
C LEU A 75 -2.26 2.87 1.50
N TRP A 76 -3.07 3.62 0.77
CA TRP A 76 -3.44 5.01 1.05
C TRP A 76 -4.92 5.26 0.77
N SER A 77 -5.45 6.42 1.20
CA SER A 77 -6.84 6.79 0.95
C SER A 77 -7.08 7.02 -0.56
N GLU A 78 -8.30 6.75 -1.00
CA GLU A 78 -8.76 6.97 -2.39
C GLU A 78 -9.90 7.99 -2.49
N ARG A 79 -10.20 8.67 -1.38
CA ARG A 79 -11.33 9.60 -1.27
C ARG A 79 -10.87 11.05 -1.17
N PRO A 80 -11.68 12.03 -1.65
CA PRO A 80 -13.02 11.88 -2.28
C PRO A 80 -12.97 11.34 -3.72
N ILE A 81 -11.80 11.35 -4.36
CA ILE A 81 -11.51 10.79 -5.69
C ILE A 81 -10.11 10.19 -5.68
N TYR A 82 -9.81 9.25 -6.58
CA TYR A 82 -8.46 8.71 -6.75
C TYR A 82 -7.42 9.83 -6.86
N PHE A 83 -6.32 9.71 -6.16
CA PHE A 83 -5.32 10.79 -6.08
C PHE A 83 -4.67 11.08 -7.43
N GLN A 84 -4.50 10.08 -8.28
CA GLN A 84 -4.04 10.31 -9.66
C GLN A 84 -5.09 11.05 -10.50
N LEU A 85 -6.39 10.88 -10.24
CA LEU A 85 -7.43 11.68 -10.90
C LEU A 85 -7.38 13.13 -10.41
N ALA A 86 -7.14 13.37 -9.12
CA ALA A 86 -6.93 14.73 -8.60
C ALA A 86 -5.72 15.40 -9.30
N PHE A 87 -4.61 14.68 -9.46
CA PHE A 87 -3.47 15.14 -10.25
C PHE A 87 -3.87 15.50 -11.69
N ALA A 88 -4.62 14.63 -12.39
CA ALA A 88 -5.05 14.88 -13.76
C ALA A 88 -5.95 16.12 -13.86
N ILE A 89 -6.88 16.31 -12.91
CA ILE A 89 -7.76 17.50 -12.82
C ILE A 89 -6.92 18.76 -12.66
N ASP A 90 -5.97 18.80 -11.73
CA ASP A 90 -5.11 19.97 -11.54
C ASP A 90 -4.23 20.25 -12.77
N ARG A 91 -3.76 19.21 -13.44
CA ARG A 91 -3.03 19.35 -14.70
C ARG A 91 -3.87 19.94 -15.82
N VAL A 92 -5.13 19.50 -15.97
CA VAL A 92 -6.08 20.11 -16.94
C VAL A 92 -6.24 21.60 -16.67
N LYS A 93 -6.48 21.99 -15.42
CA LYS A 93 -6.60 23.41 -15.03
C LYS A 93 -5.33 24.21 -15.37
N ALA A 94 -4.16 23.65 -15.09
CA ALA A 94 -2.88 24.26 -15.39
C ALA A 94 -2.59 24.40 -16.89
N LEU A 95 -3.03 23.45 -17.71
CA LEU A 95 -2.80 23.44 -19.16
C LEU A 95 -3.87 24.20 -19.95
N ALA A 96 -5.05 24.45 -19.36
CA ALA A 96 -6.20 25.09 -20.01
C ALA A 96 -5.91 26.45 -20.72
N PRO A 97 -4.98 27.31 -20.24
CA PRO A 97 -4.62 28.52 -20.99
C PRO A 97 -4.05 28.25 -22.39
N ALA A 98 -3.38 27.11 -22.61
CA ALA A 98 -2.87 26.69 -23.91
C ALA A 98 -3.89 25.90 -24.75
N HIS A 99 -5.03 25.52 -24.15
CA HIS A 99 -6.08 24.70 -24.74
C HIS A 99 -7.46 25.38 -24.64
N PRO A 100 -7.70 26.47 -25.34
CA PRO A 100 -8.98 27.22 -25.27
C PRO A 100 -10.20 26.37 -25.69
N GLU A 101 -10.02 25.34 -26.52
CA GLU A 101 -11.04 24.39 -26.92
C GLU A 101 -11.63 23.59 -25.77
N TRP A 102 -10.86 23.37 -24.70
CA TRP A 102 -11.31 22.61 -23.53
C TRP A 102 -12.47 23.27 -22.78
N LYS A 103 -12.69 24.59 -22.96
CA LYS A 103 -13.83 25.29 -22.38
C LYS A 103 -15.18 24.81 -22.92
N THR A 104 -15.19 24.14 -24.07
CA THR A 104 -16.42 23.67 -24.73
C THR A 104 -16.47 22.15 -24.90
N GLN A 105 -15.35 21.46 -24.74
CA GLN A 105 -15.23 20.02 -24.94
C GLN A 105 -15.34 19.25 -23.60
N GLN A 106 -16.18 18.22 -23.55
CA GLN A 106 -16.18 17.27 -22.46
C GLN A 106 -15.05 16.27 -22.67
N PRO A 107 -14.43 15.76 -21.57
CA PRO A 107 -14.71 16.01 -20.14
C PRO A 107 -14.01 17.25 -19.58
N PHE A 108 -13.17 17.94 -20.34
CA PHE A 108 -12.37 19.08 -19.90
C PHE A 108 -13.21 20.23 -19.37
N ARG A 109 -14.34 20.53 -20.04
CA ARG A 109 -15.28 21.56 -19.60
C ARG A 109 -15.78 21.26 -18.18
N ALA A 110 -16.16 20.02 -17.90
CA ALA A 110 -16.62 19.62 -16.58
C ALA A 110 -15.54 19.87 -15.50
N VAL A 111 -14.26 19.60 -15.82
CA VAL A 111 -13.13 19.89 -14.92
C VAL A 111 -12.98 21.40 -14.70
N LEU A 112 -13.06 22.21 -15.76
CA LEU A 112 -12.86 23.66 -15.67
C LEU A 112 -14.02 24.39 -14.97
N GLU A 113 -15.23 23.84 -15.03
CA GLU A 113 -16.44 24.36 -14.38
C GLU A 113 -16.65 23.75 -12.97
N ASP A 114 -15.74 22.87 -12.50
CA ASP A 114 -15.89 22.09 -11.26
C ASP A 114 -17.20 21.28 -11.19
N ASP A 115 -17.74 20.87 -12.36
CA ASP A 115 -18.95 20.05 -12.47
C ASP A 115 -18.65 18.56 -12.25
N GLY A 116 -18.57 18.17 -10.98
CA GLY A 116 -18.33 16.78 -10.60
C GLY A 116 -19.39 15.79 -11.10
N LYS A 117 -20.64 16.23 -11.36
CA LYS A 117 -21.68 15.35 -11.90
C LYS A 117 -21.44 15.06 -13.38
N ALA A 118 -21.10 16.07 -14.17
CA ALA A 118 -20.76 15.90 -15.57
C ALA A 118 -19.47 15.07 -15.72
N LEU A 119 -18.48 15.28 -14.84
CA LEU A 119 -17.26 14.48 -14.82
C LEU A 119 -17.54 13.01 -14.49
N ALA A 120 -18.37 12.74 -13.48
CA ALA A 120 -18.78 11.38 -13.15
C ALA A 120 -19.57 10.70 -14.30
N ALA A 121 -20.41 11.46 -14.99
CA ALA A 121 -21.18 10.97 -16.14
C ALA A 121 -20.29 10.65 -17.37
N ALA A 122 -19.10 11.25 -17.48
CA ALA A 122 -18.12 10.92 -18.52
C ALA A 122 -17.52 9.50 -18.36
N GLY A 123 -17.61 8.91 -17.18
CA GLY A 123 -17.20 7.54 -16.86
C GLY A 123 -15.73 7.24 -17.16
N GLU A 124 -15.40 5.95 -17.33
CA GLU A 124 -14.03 5.49 -17.58
C GLU A 124 -13.44 6.11 -18.87
N HIS A 125 -14.23 6.30 -19.92
CA HIS A 125 -13.78 6.91 -21.17
C HIS A 125 -13.32 8.36 -20.96
N GLY A 126 -14.11 9.17 -20.25
CA GLY A 126 -13.73 10.54 -19.97
C GLY A 126 -12.49 10.64 -19.07
N ILE A 127 -12.37 9.76 -18.08
CA ILE A 127 -11.16 9.68 -17.23
C ILE A 127 -9.94 9.32 -18.09
N ALA A 128 -10.05 8.34 -18.98
CA ALA A 128 -8.96 7.97 -19.88
C ALA A 128 -8.54 9.14 -20.79
N GLU A 129 -9.49 9.94 -21.29
CA GLU A 129 -9.22 11.12 -22.10
C GLU A 129 -8.44 12.19 -21.33
N LEU A 130 -8.85 12.48 -20.06
CA LEU A 130 -8.13 13.39 -19.18
C LEU A 130 -6.69 12.90 -18.92
N VAL A 131 -6.54 11.60 -18.64
CA VAL A 131 -5.22 10.98 -18.43
C VAL A 131 -4.36 11.10 -19.68
N MET A 132 -4.88 10.78 -20.86
CA MET A 132 -4.11 10.90 -22.11
C MET A 132 -3.67 12.33 -22.38
N ALA A 133 -4.54 13.32 -22.18
CA ALA A 133 -4.22 14.73 -22.41
C ALA A 133 -3.19 15.29 -21.41
N THR A 134 -3.14 14.76 -20.21
CA THR A 134 -2.27 15.28 -19.13
C THR A 134 -1.01 14.47 -18.90
N HIS A 135 -0.94 13.23 -19.39
CA HIS A 135 0.16 12.30 -19.11
C HIS A 135 0.99 11.94 -20.36
N ALA A 136 0.48 12.22 -21.57
CA ALA A 136 1.17 11.92 -22.83
C ALA A 136 1.95 13.14 -23.39
N GLY A 137 2.77 12.90 -24.42
CA GLY A 137 3.52 13.95 -25.14
C GLY A 137 4.84 14.38 -24.49
N MET A 138 5.08 14.00 -23.22
CA MET A 138 6.32 14.28 -22.49
C MET A 138 7.16 13.01 -22.33
N THR A 139 8.41 13.17 -21.93
CA THR A 139 9.27 12.05 -21.56
C THR A 139 8.84 11.46 -20.20
N THR A 140 9.29 10.25 -19.89
CA THR A 140 9.08 9.62 -18.58
C THR A 140 9.67 10.45 -17.45
N ASP A 141 10.83 11.08 -17.66
CA ASP A 141 11.51 11.91 -16.68
C ASP A 141 10.77 13.24 -16.43
N GLU A 142 10.26 13.89 -17.50
CA GLU A 142 9.42 15.10 -17.39
C GLU A 142 8.10 14.78 -16.66
N PHE A 143 7.50 13.65 -16.94
CA PHE A 143 6.30 13.21 -16.23
C PHE A 143 6.58 12.98 -14.74
N ALA A 144 7.65 12.24 -14.42
CA ALA A 144 8.04 11.99 -13.05
C ALA A 144 8.36 13.28 -12.27
N ALA A 145 9.01 14.27 -12.90
CA ALA A 145 9.24 15.59 -12.31
C ALA A 145 7.91 16.31 -12.03
N THR A 146 6.98 16.31 -13.00
CA THR A 146 5.66 16.94 -12.84
C THR A 146 4.84 16.31 -11.70
N VAL A 147 4.90 14.98 -11.55
CA VAL A 147 4.23 14.27 -10.43
C VAL A 147 4.88 14.64 -9.09
N ARG A 148 6.22 14.69 -9.00
CA ARG A 148 6.92 15.10 -7.77
C ARG A 148 6.54 16.51 -7.34
N ASP A 149 6.53 17.46 -8.28
CA ASP A 149 6.18 18.85 -7.99
C ASP A 149 4.73 18.97 -7.48
N TRP A 150 3.81 18.23 -8.09
CA TRP A 150 2.41 18.19 -7.65
C TRP A 150 2.28 17.56 -6.25
N LEU A 151 2.90 16.43 -5.99
CA LEU A 151 2.85 15.78 -4.67
C LEU A 151 3.43 16.65 -3.55
N ALA A 152 4.43 17.48 -3.86
CA ALA A 152 5.01 18.41 -2.91
C ALA A 152 4.08 19.59 -2.58
N ALA A 153 3.32 20.10 -3.59
CA ALA A 153 2.51 21.30 -3.46
C ALA A 153 1.04 21.01 -3.10
N ALA A 154 0.45 19.97 -3.68
CA ALA A 154 -0.97 19.68 -3.54
C ALA A 154 -1.34 19.23 -2.13
N ARG A 155 -2.55 19.62 -1.72
CA ARG A 155 -3.11 19.28 -0.41
C ARG A 155 -4.46 18.63 -0.57
N HIS A 156 -4.67 17.58 0.22
CA HIS A 156 -5.94 16.87 0.24
C HIS A 156 -7.05 17.75 0.83
N PRO A 157 -8.23 17.86 0.17
CA PRO A 157 -9.25 18.85 0.52
C PRO A 157 -9.88 18.67 1.91
N ARG A 158 -9.90 17.45 2.45
CA ARG A 158 -10.45 17.18 3.80
C ARG A 158 -9.42 17.35 4.91
N PHE A 159 -8.18 16.95 4.67
CA PHE A 159 -7.17 16.86 5.74
C PHE A 159 -6.15 18.00 5.69
N ASP A 160 -6.11 18.78 4.61
CA ASP A 160 -5.12 19.85 4.36
C ASP A 160 -3.67 19.36 4.53
N ARG A 161 -3.40 18.12 4.09
CA ARG A 161 -2.11 17.45 4.15
C ARG A 161 -1.66 17.03 2.76
N PRO A 162 -0.34 16.86 2.54
CA PRO A 162 0.17 16.21 1.33
C PRO A 162 -0.52 14.86 1.13
N TYR A 163 -0.81 14.51 -0.12
CA TYR A 163 -1.42 13.22 -0.43
C TYR A 163 -0.56 12.03 0.07
N THR A 164 0.76 12.17 0.07
CA THR A 164 1.71 11.16 0.57
C THR A 164 1.68 10.95 2.09
N GLU A 165 1.00 11.82 2.84
CA GLU A 165 0.75 11.61 4.28
C GLU A 165 -0.56 10.85 4.57
N LEU A 166 -1.41 10.64 3.54
CA LEU A 166 -2.67 9.92 3.69
C LEU A 166 -2.51 8.42 3.44
N VAL A 167 -1.37 7.89 3.84
CA VAL A 167 -1.05 6.46 3.84
C VAL A 167 -1.57 5.80 5.11
N PHE A 168 -2.00 4.55 5.00
CA PHE A 168 -2.54 3.84 6.15
C PHE A 168 -1.41 3.32 7.05
N GLN A 169 -1.30 3.86 8.24
CA GLN A 169 -0.27 3.50 9.21
C GLN A 169 -0.22 1.98 9.49
N PRO A 170 -1.36 1.28 9.70
CA PRO A 170 -1.33 -0.16 9.88
C PRO A 170 -0.75 -0.92 8.70
N MET A 171 -0.95 -0.42 7.48
CA MET A 171 -0.42 -1.06 6.27
C MET A 171 1.09 -0.79 6.10
N LEU A 172 1.60 0.37 6.50
CA LEU A 172 3.04 0.63 6.57
C LEU A 172 3.73 -0.35 7.53
N GLU A 173 3.14 -0.58 8.70
CA GLU A 173 3.64 -1.56 9.68
C GLU A 173 3.60 -2.99 9.12
N LEU A 174 2.52 -3.34 8.41
CA LEU A 174 2.39 -4.65 7.77
C LEU A 174 3.44 -4.86 6.68
N LEU A 175 3.69 -3.87 5.83
CA LEU A 175 4.76 -3.93 4.82
C LEU A 175 6.13 -4.15 5.46
N ALA A 176 6.44 -3.43 6.54
CA ALA A 176 7.69 -3.60 7.28
C ALA A 176 7.78 -5.00 7.90
N TYR A 177 6.73 -5.45 8.60
CA TYR A 177 6.65 -6.76 9.23
C TYR A 177 6.84 -7.91 8.23
N LEU A 178 6.21 -7.83 7.05
CA LEU A 178 6.36 -8.83 6.00
C LEU A 178 7.81 -8.87 5.48
N ARG A 179 8.44 -7.71 5.22
CA ARG A 179 9.84 -7.66 4.77
C ARG A 179 10.81 -8.19 5.81
N GLU A 180 10.62 -7.89 7.09
CA GLU A 180 11.39 -8.44 8.21
C GLU A 180 11.28 -9.97 8.29
N ASN A 181 10.18 -10.52 7.81
CA ASN A 181 9.94 -11.96 7.69
C ASN A 181 10.29 -12.55 6.32
N GLY A 182 11.08 -11.83 5.51
CA GLY A 182 11.63 -12.29 4.24
C GLY A 182 10.64 -12.32 3.08
N PHE A 183 9.55 -11.55 3.14
CA PHE A 183 8.65 -11.37 2.00
C PHE A 183 9.15 -10.28 1.05
N GLN A 184 8.93 -10.50 -0.23
CA GLN A 184 8.93 -9.45 -1.24
C GLN A 184 7.55 -8.81 -1.28
N THR A 185 7.49 -7.47 -1.17
CA THR A 185 6.24 -6.70 -1.19
C THR A 185 6.11 -5.95 -2.51
N TRP A 186 5.01 -6.14 -3.21
CA TRP A 186 4.75 -5.58 -4.54
C TRP A 186 3.47 -4.76 -4.55
N ILE A 187 3.45 -3.64 -5.28
CA ILE A 187 2.22 -2.93 -5.62
C ILE A 187 1.65 -3.53 -6.92
N VAL A 188 0.33 -3.75 -6.95
CA VAL A 188 -0.44 -4.18 -8.13
C VAL A 188 -1.70 -3.33 -8.21
N SER A 189 -1.67 -2.27 -9.01
CA SER A 189 -2.67 -1.19 -8.96
C SER A 189 -3.30 -0.86 -10.30
N GLY A 190 -4.59 -0.54 -10.30
CA GLY A 190 -5.27 0.07 -11.43
C GLY A 190 -4.72 1.45 -11.83
N GLY A 191 -4.03 2.12 -10.92
CA GLY A 191 -3.33 3.39 -11.15
C GLY A 191 -2.15 3.27 -12.10
N GLY A 192 -1.68 4.42 -12.60
CA GLY A 192 -0.57 4.49 -13.53
C GLY A 192 0.77 4.10 -12.90
N ILE A 193 1.45 3.11 -13.46
CA ILE A 193 2.73 2.59 -12.97
C ILE A 193 3.78 3.68 -12.77
N GLU A 194 3.88 4.65 -13.69
CA GLU A 194 4.88 5.72 -13.62
C GLU A 194 4.51 6.79 -12.59
N PHE A 195 3.22 7.01 -12.33
CA PHE A 195 2.76 7.86 -11.22
C PHE A 195 3.14 7.25 -9.87
N LEU A 196 2.86 5.97 -9.68
CA LEU A 196 3.14 5.22 -8.46
C LEU A 196 4.65 5.16 -8.14
N ARG A 197 5.48 4.90 -9.14
CA ARG A 197 6.94 4.80 -9.01
C ARG A 197 7.61 6.06 -8.46
N VAL A 198 6.96 7.22 -8.61
CA VAL A 198 7.52 8.48 -8.11
C VAL A 198 7.63 8.51 -6.58
N PHE A 199 6.73 7.84 -5.88
CA PHE A 199 6.65 7.93 -4.42
C PHE A 199 6.73 6.57 -3.69
N ALA A 200 6.53 5.45 -4.38
CA ALA A 200 6.41 4.13 -3.74
C ALA A 200 7.62 3.77 -2.86
N GLU A 201 8.83 4.06 -3.31
CA GLU A 201 10.03 3.76 -2.53
C GLU A 201 10.15 4.63 -1.28
N SER A 202 9.96 5.93 -1.42
CA SER A 202 10.09 6.88 -0.30
C SER A 202 8.97 6.75 0.74
N VAL A 203 7.77 6.34 0.32
CA VAL A 203 6.57 6.27 1.17
C VAL A 203 6.35 4.88 1.75
N TYR A 204 6.52 3.84 0.95
CA TYR A 204 6.23 2.45 1.35
C TYR A 204 7.49 1.59 1.53
N GLY A 205 8.65 2.07 1.08
CA GLY A 205 9.87 1.26 0.99
C GLY A 205 9.76 0.16 -0.09
N ILE A 206 8.91 0.36 -1.11
CA ILE A 206 8.74 -0.55 -2.24
C ILE A 206 9.48 0.06 -3.43
N PRO A 207 10.57 -0.57 -3.93
CA PRO A 207 11.37 -0.02 -5.01
C PRO A 207 10.60 -0.04 -6.34
N PRO A 208 10.97 0.81 -7.32
CA PRO A 208 10.20 1.00 -8.55
C PRO A 208 10.03 -0.26 -9.40
N GLU A 209 10.96 -1.21 -9.35
CA GLU A 209 10.84 -2.50 -10.03
C GLU A 209 9.77 -3.41 -9.41
N GLN A 210 9.36 -3.17 -8.17
CA GLN A 210 8.29 -3.91 -7.48
C GLN A 210 6.93 -3.20 -7.57
N VAL A 211 6.76 -2.29 -8.51
CA VAL A 211 5.50 -1.61 -8.80
C VAL A 211 4.95 -2.07 -10.15
N ILE A 212 3.76 -2.66 -10.11
CA ILE A 212 2.95 -3.02 -11.28
C ILE A 212 1.76 -2.08 -11.31
N GLY A 213 1.39 -1.61 -12.49
CA GLY A 213 0.26 -0.70 -12.67
C GLY A 213 -0.14 -0.55 -14.12
N SER A 214 -1.25 0.13 -14.34
CA SER A 214 -1.67 0.48 -15.70
C SER A 214 -0.62 1.34 -16.38
N SER A 215 -0.43 1.14 -17.68
CA SER A 215 0.60 1.88 -18.41
C SER A 215 0.08 2.42 -19.74
N ILE A 216 0.66 3.53 -20.19
CA ILE A 216 0.55 4.02 -21.54
C ILE A 216 1.79 3.62 -22.34
N GLN A 217 1.67 3.57 -23.67
CA GLN A 217 2.80 3.23 -24.52
C GLN A 217 3.92 4.25 -24.40
N THR A 218 5.14 3.77 -24.48
CA THR A 218 6.35 4.60 -24.56
C THR A 218 7.10 4.28 -25.84
N GLU A 219 7.77 5.27 -26.39
CA GLU A 219 8.60 5.16 -27.57
C GLU A 219 10.02 5.64 -27.27
N PHE A 220 11.01 4.86 -27.69
CA PHE A 220 12.40 5.30 -27.62
C PHE A 220 12.69 6.36 -28.69
N GLN A 221 13.26 7.48 -28.28
CA GLN A 221 13.70 8.56 -29.18
C GLN A 221 15.09 9.06 -28.80
N LEU A 222 15.81 9.60 -29.79
CA LEU A 222 17.00 10.42 -29.55
C LEU A 222 16.60 11.90 -29.69
N ARG A 223 16.60 12.65 -28.60
CA ARG A 223 16.37 14.10 -28.59
C ARG A 223 17.70 14.78 -28.28
N ASP A 224 18.20 15.57 -29.21
CA ASP A 224 19.50 16.26 -29.08
C ASP A 224 20.66 15.31 -28.72
N GLY A 225 20.65 14.11 -29.33
CA GLY A 225 21.64 13.06 -29.07
C GLY A 225 21.50 12.32 -27.74
N ARG A 226 20.46 12.58 -26.95
CA ARG A 226 20.17 11.90 -25.67
C ARG A 226 19.03 10.89 -25.83
N PRO A 227 19.18 9.67 -25.29
CA PRO A 227 18.14 8.68 -25.30
C PRO A 227 17.03 9.07 -24.30
N VAL A 228 15.79 9.06 -24.75
CA VAL A 228 14.60 9.32 -23.93
C VAL A 228 13.48 8.32 -24.25
N LEU A 229 12.58 8.10 -23.30
CA LEU A 229 11.31 7.41 -23.54
C LEU A 229 10.20 8.46 -23.54
N VAL A 230 9.49 8.56 -24.65
CA VAL A 230 8.36 9.49 -24.84
C VAL A 230 7.04 8.74 -24.59
N ARG A 231 6.18 9.33 -23.81
CA ARG A 231 4.86 8.79 -23.44
C ARG A 231 3.85 9.11 -24.54
N LEU A 232 3.23 8.08 -25.11
CA LEU A 232 2.26 8.20 -26.20
C LEU A 232 0.82 8.20 -25.65
N PRO A 233 -0.14 8.86 -26.34
CA PRO A 233 -1.55 8.88 -25.92
C PRO A 233 -2.27 7.57 -26.26
N LYS A 234 -1.75 6.46 -25.79
CA LYS A 234 -2.30 5.12 -26.02
C LYS A 234 -2.05 4.20 -24.84
N ILE A 235 -3.10 3.54 -24.33
CA ILE A 235 -2.99 2.53 -23.27
C ILE A 235 -2.16 1.36 -23.80
N ALA A 236 -1.15 0.94 -23.04
CA ALA A 236 -0.36 -0.26 -23.29
C ALA A 236 -0.90 -1.45 -22.49
N PHE A 237 -1.24 -1.23 -21.21
CA PHE A 237 -1.75 -2.27 -20.31
C PHE A 237 -2.69 -1.65 -19.28
N LEU A 238 -3.78 -2.35 -18.95
CA LEU A 238 -4.72 -1.98 -17.88
C LEU A 238 -4.62 -3.02 -16.76
N ASP A 239 -4.08 -2.60 -15.62
CA ASP A 239 -3.83 -3.46 -14.45
C ASP A 239 -4.97 -3.37 -13.43
N ASP A 240 -6.19 -3.63 -13.91
CA ASP A 240 -7.40 -3.64 -13.09
C ASP A 240 -8.17 -4.94 -13.28
N LYS A 241 -8.88 -5.41 -12.26
CA LYS A 241 -9.66 -6.64 -12.30
C LYS A 241 -8.83 -7.82 -12.82
N ALA A 242 -9.26 -8.45 -13.93
CA ALA A 242 -8.52 -9.55 -14.58
C ALA A 242 -7.14 -9.15 -15.11
N GLY A 243 -6.85 -7.88 -15.26
CA GLY A 243 -5.52 -7.37 -15.59
C GLY A 243 -4.51 -7.63 -14.50
N LYS A 244 -4.89 -7.49 -13.20
CA LYS A 244 -3.98 -7.67 -12.07
C LYS A 244 -3.26 -9.03 -12.06
N PRO A 245 -3.91 -10.19 -12.15
CA PRO A 245 -3.21 -11.47 -12.25
C PRO A 245 -2.35 -11.60 -13.52
N VAL A 246 -2.72 -10.95 -14.63
CA VAL A 246 -1.89 -10.91 -15.85
C VAL A 246 -0.62 -10.10 -15.60
N GLY A 247 -0.72 -8.93 -14.98
CA GLY A 247 0.43 -8.11 -14.58
C GLY A 247 1.35 -8.86 -13.61
N ILE A 248 0.80 -9.50 -12.58
CA ILE A 248 1.54 -10.35 -11.65
C ILE A 248 2.33 -11.41 -12.40
N HIS A 249 1.68 -12.14 -13.32
CA HIS A 249 2.35 -13.17 -14.11
C HIS A 249 3.47 -12.59 -14.98
N GLN A 250 3.23 -11.46 -15.62
CA GLN A 250 4.17 -10.81 -16.54
C GLN A 250 5.42 -10.26 -15.84
N TYR A 251 5.25 -9.61 -14.68
CA TYR A 251 6.31 -8.86 -14.01
C TYR A 251 6.98 -9.63 -12.87
N ILE A 252 6.23 -10.47 -12.15
CA ILE A 252 6.77 -11.27 -11.05
C ILE A 252 7.18 -12.68 -11.53
N GLY A 253 6.43 -13.26 -12.46
CA GLY A 253 6.66 -14.63 -12.95
C GLY A 253 6.35 -15.74 -11.94
N ARG A 254 5.85 -15.39 -10.75
CA ARG A 254 5.47 -16.31 -9.68
C ARG A 254 4.11 -15.94 -9.13
N ARG A 255 3.38 -16.93 -8.61
CA ARG A 255 2.12 -16.70 -7.93
C ARG A 255 2.38 -16.22 -6.49
N PRO A 256 1.80 -15.08 -6.06
CA PRO A 256 1.93 -14.63 -4.68
C PRO A 256 1.33 -15.61 -3.69
N ILE A 257 1.77 -15.56 -2.43
CA ILE A 257 1.16 -16.32 -1.33
C ILE A 257 0.28 -15.45 -0.43
N ALA A 258 0.36 -14.13 -0.58
CA ALA A 258 -0.53 -13.18 0.11
C ALA A 258 -0.96 -12.08 -0.84
N ALA A 259 -2.24 -11.66 -0.75
CA ALA A 259 -2.79 -10.55 -1.52
C ALA A 259 -3.68 -9.69 -0.63
N PHE A 260 -3.56 -8.37 -0.82
CA PHE A 260 -4.25 -7.34 -0.05
C PHE A 260 -4.94 -6.37 -1.00
N GLY A 261 -6.22 -6.13 -0.80
CA GLY A 261 -7.02 -5.23 -1.61
C GLY A 261 -8.15 -4.61 -0.79
N ASN A 262 -9.01 -3.79 -1.42
CA ASN A 262 -10.16 -3.17 -0.76
C ASN A 262 -11.43 -3.14 -1.62
N SER A 263 -11.37 -3.59 -2.85
CA SER A 263 -12.47 -3.41 -3.81
C SER A 263 -12.70 -4.61 -4.72
N ASP A 264 -13.80 -4.56 -5.50
CA ASP A 264 -14.09 -5.54 -6.55
C ASP A 264 -13.03 -5.54 -7.68
N GLY A 265 -12.22 -4.46 -7.78
CA GLY A 265 -11.05 -4.39 -8.66
C GLY A 265 -9.96 -5.38 -8.30
N ASP A 266 -9.94 -5.86 -7.05
CA ASP A 266 -8.94 -6.77 -6.51
C ASP A 266 -9.39 -8.24 -6.52
N LEU A 267 -10.65 -8.48 -6.84
CA LEU A 267 -11.26 -9.81 -6.75
C LEU A 267 -10.41 -10.87 -7.45
N GLN A 268 -10.01 -10.64 -8.69
CA GLN A 268 -9.24 -11.61 -9.46
C GLN A 268 -7.78 -11.75 -8.97
N MET A 269 -7.20 -10.71 -8.40
CA MET A 269 -5.90 -10.79 -7.73
C MET A 269 -5.96 -11.68 -6.48
N LEU A 270 -7.00 -11.52 -5.67
CA LEU A 270 -7.26 -12.35 -4.49
C LEU A 270 -7.53 -13.81 -4.90
N GLN A 271 -8.40 -14.04 -5.89
CA GLN A 271 -8.66 -15.36 -6.45
C GLN A 271 -7.38 -16.02 -6.98
N TRP A 272 -6.59 -15.29 -7.80
CA TRP A 272 -5.34 -15.79 -8.34
C TRP A 272 -4.37 -16.22 -7.25
N THR A 273 -4.29 -15.46 -6.16
CA THR A 273 -3.41 -15.75 -5.03
C THR A 273 -3.93 -16.92 -4.20
N THR A 274 -5.22 -16.92 -3.85
CA THR A 274 -5.74 -17.81 -2.81
C THR A 274 -6.26 -19.15 -3.34
N LEU A 275 -6.66 -19.25 -4.61
CA LEU A 275 -7.17 -20.49 -5.22
C LEU A 275 -6.04 -21.36 -5.78
N ALA A 276 -4.95 -21.49 -5.05
CA ALA A 276 -3.80 -22.31 -5.38
C ALA A 276 -3.44 -23.18 -4.19
N ASP A 277 -2.69 -24.25 -4.45
CA ASP A 277 -2.22 -25.16 -3.41
C ASP A 277 -1.29 -24.48 -2.42
N GLY A 278 -1.20 -25.03 -1.21
CA GLY A 278 -0.34 -24.56 -0.12
C GLY A 278 -0.96 -23.41 0.69
N PRO A 279 -0.16 -22.86 1.63
CA PRO A 279 -0.63 -21.79 2.50
C PRO A 279 -0.84 -20.49 1.73
N ARG A 280 -2.00 -19.88 1.86
CA ARG A 280 -2.41 -18.66 1.17
C ARG A 280 -3.13 -17.71 2.11
N LEU A 281 -2.99 -16.41 1.85
CA LEU A 281 -3.67 -15.36 2.60
C LEU A 281 -4.31 -14.36 1.64
N GLY A 282 -5.62 -14.16 1.77
CA GLY A 282 -6.38 -13.08 1.14
C GLY A 282 -6.88 -12.12 2.21
N VAL A 283 -6.68 -10.82 2.01
CA VAL A 283 -7.10 -9.77 2.95
C VAL A 283 -7.81 -8.66 2.19
N LEU A 284 -8.98 -8.27 2.69
CA LEU A 284 -9.74 -7.12 2.22
C LEU A 284 -9.82 -6.05 3.31
N VAL A 285 -9.45 -4.83 2.99
CA VAL A 285 -9.68 -3.65 3.83
C VAL A 285 -11.10 -3.15 3.57
N HIS A 286 -11.95 -3.22 4.58
CA HIS A 286 -13.31 -2.69 4.55
C HIS A 286 -13.33 -1.31 5.23
N HIS A 287 -13.67 -0.30 4.48
CA HIS A 287 -13.73 1.09 4.94
C HIS A 287 -15.01 1.33 5.73
N THR A 288 -14.89 1.37 7.07
CA THR A 288 -16.01 1.46 8.02
C THR A 288 -15.90 2.66 8.96
N ASP A 289 -14.94 3.56 8.72
CA ASP A 289 -14.63 4.67 9.65
C ASP A 289 -14.84 6.05 9.02
N ALA A 290 -16.08 6.48 8.96
CA ALA A 290 -16.46 7.81 8.48
C ALA A 290 -15.83 8.97 9.28
N LYS A 291 -15.40 8.73 10.53
CA LYS A 291 -14.80 9.75 11.39
C LYS A 291 -13.33 10.00 11.06
N ARG A 292 -12.52 8.94 11.00
CA ARG A 292 -11.07 9.04 10.79
C ARG A 292 -10.69 9.03 9.31
N GLU A 293 -11.52 8.35 8.46
CA GLU A 293 -11.34 8.23 7.02
C GLU A 293 -12.72 8.38 6.34
N TRP A 294 -13.26 7.38 5.66
CA TRP A 294 -14.60 7.32 5.07
C TRP A 294 -15.25 5.96 5.37
N ASP A 295 -16.58 5.93 5.23
CA ASP A 295 -17.39 4.71 5.32
C ASP A 295 -18.04 4.47 3.95
N TYR A 296 -17.64 3.39 3.29
CA TYR A 296 -18.15 3.00 1.97
C TYR A 296 -17.89 1.53 1.66
N ASP A 297 -18.78 0.94 0.85
CA ASP A 297 -18.70 -0.44 0.41
C ASP A 297 -19.46 -0.68 -0.91
N ARG A 298 -20.52 -1.50 -0.89
CA ARG A 298 -21.26 -2.07 -2.03
C ARG A 298 -21.80 -1.06 -3.02
N LYS A 299 -22.16 0.15 -2.60
CA LYS A 299 -22.80 1.17 -3.45
C LYS A 299 -21.85 2.30 -3.83
N SER A 300 -20.61 2.19 -3.44
CA SER A 300 -19.64 3.24 -3.72
C SER A 300 -19.29 3.32 -5.20
N PRO A 301 -19.23 4.51 -5.80
CA PRO A 301 -18.73 4.71 -7.16
C PRO A 301 -17.20 4.59 -7.25
N ILE A 302 -16.49 4.70 -6.11
CA ILE A 302 -15.03 4.57 -5.99
C ILE A 302 -14.77 3.55 -4.90
N GLY A 303 -13.85 2.61 -5.11
CA GLY A 303 -13.54 1.57 -4.14
C GLY A 303 -14.75 0.68 -3.81
N ARG A 304 -15.56 0.33 -4.82
CA ARG A 304 -16.73 -0.53 -4.60
C ARG A 304 -16.30 -1.89 -4.12
N LEU A 305 -16.82 -2.28 -2.95
CA LEU A 305 -16.58 -3.58 -2.32
C LEU A 305 -17.92 -4.32 -2.18
N ASP A 306 -18.26 -5.15 -3.15
CA ASP A 306 -19.54 -5.86 -3.23
C ASP A 306 -19.32 -7.35 -3.45
N ALA A 307 -18.96 -7.76 -4.67
CA ALA A 307 -18.71 -9.16 -5.00
C ALA A 307 -17.51 -9.75 -4.24
N ALA A 308 -16.44 -8.97 -4.07
CA ALA A 308 -15.28 -9.42 -3.32
C ALA A 308 -15.58 -9.63 -1.82
N LEU A 309 -16.50 -8.85 -1.24
CA LEU A 309 -16.94 -9.03 0.14
C LEU A 309 -17.76 -10.32 0.33
N ASP A 310 -18.63 -10.64 -0.63
CA ASP A 310 -19.40 -11.88 -0.62
C ASP A 310 -18.45 -13.09 -0.77
N GLU A 311 -17.54 -13.05 -1.71
CA GLU A 311 -16.56 -14.12 -1.93
C GLU A 311 -15.59 -14.28 -0.75
N ALA A 312 -15.24 -13.19 -0.04
CA ALA A 312 -14.44 -13.27 1.17
C ALA A 312 -15.07 -14.13 2.25
N ALA A 313 -16.39 -14.01 2.43
CA ALA A 313 -17.15 -14.83 3.39
C ALA A 313 -17.17 -16.30 2.96
N GLU A 314 -17.33 -16.59 1.67
CA GLU A 314 -17.36 -17.95 1.13
C GLU A 314 -16.01 -18.66 1.22
N ARG A 315 -14.90 -17.90 1.01
CA ARG A 315 -13.54 -18.45 0.93
C ARG A 315 -12.73 -18.30 2.22
N GLY A 316 -13.30 -17.66 3.23
CA GLY A 316 -12.60 -17.43 4.50
C GLY A 316 -11.44 -16.43 4.37
N TRP A 317 -11.54 -15.45 3.45
CA TRP A 317 -10.58 -14.35 3.41
C TRP A 317 -10.73 -13.48 4.65
N THR A 318 -9.64 -12.88 5.08
CA THR A 318 -9.66 -11.95 6.21
C THR A 318 -10.22 -10.61 5.77
N VAL A 319 -11.32 -10.18 6.40
CA VAL A 319 -11.86 -8.82 6.20
C VAL A 319 -11.46 -7.96 7.39
N VAL A 320 -10.69 -6.92 7.09
CA VAL A 320 -10.25 -5.92 8.07
C VAL A 320 -11.32 -4.83 8.16
N ASP A 321 -11.96 -4.70 9.29
CA ASP A 321 -12.85 -3.58 9.62
C ASP A 321 -11.99 -2.40 10.11
N MET A 322 -11.86 -1.36 9.28
CA MET A 322 -10.97 -0.23 9.56
C MET A 322 -11.25 0.42 10.93
N ARG A 323 -12.51 0.54 11.30
CA ARG A 323 -12.92 1.18 12.56
C ARG A 323 -12.58 0.33 13.78
N ARG A 324 -12.76 -0.98 13.68
CA ARG A 324 -12.58 -1.92 14.78
C ARG A 324 -11.14 -2.41 14.90
N ASP A 325 -10.50 -2.74 13.76
CA ASP A 325 -9.25 -3.48 13.74
C ASP A 325 -8.03 -2.55 13.71
N TRP A 326 -8.20 -1.25 13.43
CA TRP A 326 -7.11 -0.27 13.41
C TRP A 326 -7.20 0.72 14.58
N ARG A 327 -6.12 0.84 15.34
CA ARG A 327 -5.96 1.78 16.44
C ARG A 327 -5.75 3.21 15.92
N ALA A 328 -4.95 3.36 14.86
CA ALA A 328 -4.75 4.59 14.09
C ALA A 328 -4.94 4.29 12.61
N VAL A 329 -5.50 5.23 11.83
CA VAL A 329 -5.62 5.08 10.37
C VAL A 329 -4.42 5.71 9.68
N PHE A 330 -4.09 6.96 9.99
CA PHE A 330 -2.99 7.69 9.37
C PHE A 330 -1.83 7.91 10.36
N PRO A 331 -0.58 8.09 9.88
CA PRO A 331 0.58 8.33 10.75
C PRO A 331 0.41 9.52 11.70
N PHE A 332 -0.23 10.60 11.24
CA PHE A 332 -0.44 11.80 12.05
C PHE A 332 -1.46 11.61 13.19
N GLN A 333 -2.31 10.58 13.14
CA GLN A 333 -3.26 10.27 14.22
C GLN A 333 -2.62 9.55 15.40
N ARG A 334 -1.42 8.97 15.23
CA ARG A 334 -0.67 8.36 16.36
C ARG A 334 -0.20 9.39 17.38
N ALA A 335 0.02 10.63 16.95
CA ALA A 335 0.46 11.71 17.84
C ALA A 335 -0.67 12.23 18.75
N GLU A 336 -1.92 11.88 18.48
CA GLU A 336 -3.11 12.34 19.21
C GLU A 336 -3.62 11.33 20.25
N VAL A 337 -3.01 10.14 20.35
CA VAL A 337 -3.37 9.15 21.37
C VAL A 337 -2.52 9.43 22.61
N PRO A 338 -3.10 9.91 23.73
CA PRO A 338 -2.37 10.05 25.00
C PRO A 338 -1.88 8.66 25.44
N GLU A 339 -0.63 8.59 25.89
CA GLU A 339 -0.03 7.41 26.52
C GLU A 339 -0.84 6.92 27.76
#